data_45ee1d5d2b4c502d5273b518c29e38ec
#
_entry.id   45ee1d5d2b4c502d5273b518c29e38ec
#
_cell.length_a   1.000
_cell.length_b   1.000
_cell.length_c   1.000
_cell.angle_alpha   90.00
_cell.angle_beta   90.00
_cell.angle_gamma   90.00
#
_symmetry.space_group_name_H-M   'P 1'
#
loop_
_entity.id
_entity.type
_entity.pdbx_description
1 polymer ?
#
loop_
_entity_poly.entity_id
_entity_poly.type
_entity_poly.pdbx_seq_one_letter_code
_entity_poly.pdbx_strand_id
1 'polypeptide(L)'
;MSQSLARVRAALDGARVSLEILEMPDSTRTAADAARAVGCAVDQIVKSIIFRGEGTGHVVLFLTAGGNQVDPARATAVVGQPLGKADAALIREQTGFAIGGVAPVGHLRPITAF
;
A
#
# COMPACT_ATOMS: atom_id res chain seq x y z
N MET A 1 19.09 -1.43 -7.67
CA MET A 1 17.94 -0.88 -6.89
C MET A 1 16.81 -0.57 -7.85
N SER A 2 15.59 -0.96 -7.53
CA SER A 2 14.45 -0.67 -8.38
C SER A 2 14.05 0.81 -8.32
N GLN A 3 13.36 1.28 -9.36
CA GLN A 3 12.82 2.64 -9.37
C GLN A 3 11.77 2.82 -8.25
N SER A 4 11.01 1.79 -7.97
CA SER A 4 10.00 1.81 -6.89
C SER A 4 10.67 2.03 -5.54
N LEU A 5 11.74 1.31 -5.25
CA LEU A 5 12.50 1.49 -4.01
C LEU A 5 13.10 2.88 -3.91
N ALA A 6 13.63 3.41 -5.02
CA ALA A 6 14.18 4.76 -5.05
C ALA A 6 13.12 5.83 -4.73
N ARG A 7 11.89 5.66 -5.24
CA ARG A 7 10.78 6.59 -4.94
C ARG A 7 10.38 6.55 -3.46
N VAL A 8 10.33 5.35 -2.87
CA VAL A 8 10.02 5.21 -1.44
C VAL A 8 11.09 5.88 -0.61
N ARG A 9 12.36 5.63 -0.92
CA ARG A 9 13.48 6.24 -0.20
C ARG A 9 13.43 7.77 -0.29
N ALA A 10 13.19 8.31 -1.47
CA ALA A 10 13.08 9.75 -1.68
C ALA A 10 11.90 10.35 -0.90
N ALA A 11 10.75 9.68 -0.90
CA ALA A 11 9.57 10.14 -0.17
C ALA A 11 9.81 10.18 1.34
N LEU A 12 10.48 9.17 1.89
CA LEU A 12 10.81 9.11 3.31
C LEU A 12 11.83 10.17 3.69
N ASP A 13 12.84 10.38 2.85
CA ASP A 13 13.83 11.43 3.06
C ASP A 13 13.17 12.82 3.04
N GLY A 14 12.28 13.06 2.08
CA GLY A 14 11.54 14.31 1.99
C GLY A 14 10.62 14.56 3.18
N ALA A 15 10.06 13.51 3.77
CA ALA A 15 9.24 13.58 4.97
C ALA A 15 10.07 13.65 6.26
N ARG A 16 11.40 13.58 6.15
CA ARG A 16 12.34 13.59 7.29
C ARG A 16 12.08 12.46 8.28
N VAL A 17 11.69 11.29 7.75
CA VAL A 17 11.50 10.09 8.55
C VAL A 17 12.81 9.32 8.58
N SER A 18 13.34 9.12 9.78
CA SER A 18 14.56 8.32 9.97
C SER A 18 14.17 6.87 10.21
N LEU A 19 14.50 6.02 9.26
CA LEU A 19 14.24 4.59 9.36
C LEU A 19 15.19 3.81 8.46
N GLU A 20 15.20 2.50 8.64
CA GLU A 20 15.98 1.58 7.83
C GLU A 20 15.07 0.87 6.83
N ILE A 21 15.47 0.88 5.56
CA ILE A 21 14.79 0.14 4.50
C ILE A 21 15.54 -1.17 4.31
N LEU A 22 14.85 -2.29 4.54
CA LEU A 22 15.41 -3.62 4.37
C LEU A 22 14.88 -4.25 3.09
N GLU A 23 15.80 -4.71 2.23
CA GLU A 23 15.46 -5.54 1.08
C GLU A 23 15.50 -6.99 1.53
N MET A 24 14.34 -7.67 1.47
CA MET A 24 14.27 -9.06 1.89
C MET A 24 14.78 -9.99 0.78
N PRO A 25 15.60 -11.00 1.13
CA PRO A 25 16.10 -11.95 0.14
C PRO A 25 15.02 -12.88 -0.40
N ASP A 26 13.96 -13.11 0.38
CA ASP A 26 12.88 -14.02 0.05
C ASP A 26 11.59 -13.25 -0.24
N SER A 27 10.65 -13.92 -0.91
CA SER A 27 9.34 -13.35 -1.19
C SER A 27 8.59 -13.05 0.11
N THR A 28 7.99 -11.86 0.18
CA THR A 28 7.14 -11.43 1.29
C THR A 28 5.73 -11.14 0.80
N ARG A 29 5.14 -12.10 0.07
CA ARG A 29 3.83 -11.93 -0.58
C ARG A 29 2.68 -11.73 0.37
N THR A 30 2.76 -12.33 1.57
CA THR A 30 1.72 -12.20 2.58
C THR A 30 2.24 -11.45 3.79
N ALA A 31 1.32 -10.88 4.58
CA ALA A 31 1.70 -10.24 5.83
C ALA A 31 2.38 -11.23 6.79
N ALA A 32 1.96 -12.49 6.80
CA ALA A 32 2.59 -13.52 7.62
C ALA A 32 4.03 -13.79 7.17
N ASP A 33 4.28 -13.85 5.86
CA ASP A 33 5.63 -14.02 5.33
C ASP A 33 6.53 -12.84 5.70
N ALA A 34 6.01 -11.62 5.56
CA ALA A 34 6.74 -10.42 5.92
C ALA A 34 7.07 -10.39 7.41
N ALA A 35 6.11 -10.75 8.25
CA ALA A 35 6.31 -10.80 9.71
C ALA A 35 7.42 -11.78 10.10
N ARG A 36 7.43 -12.96 9.47
CA ARG A 36 8.50 -13.94 9.71
C ARG A 36 9.85 -13.42 9.26
N ALA A 37 9.89 -12.76 8.09
CA ALA A 37 11.14 -12.25 7.52
C ALA A 37 11.80 -11.18 8.40
N VAL A 38 11.01 -10.31 9.01
CA VAL A 38 11.53 -9.21 9.84
C VAL A 38 11.50 -9.51 11.34
N GLY A 39 10.87 -10.62 11.75
CA GLY A 39 10.85 -11.03 13.15
C GLY A 39 9.86 -10.25 14.01
N CYS A 40 8.66 -9.99 13.51
CA CYS A 40 7.62 -9.29 14.26
C CYS A 40 6.29 -10.04 14.22
N ALA A 41 5.30 -9.54 14.97
CA ALA A 41 3.94 -10.06 14.90
C ALA A 41 3.25 -9.64 13.61
N VAL A 42 2.28 -10.43 13.14
CA VAL A 42 1.56 -10.13 11.88
C VAL A 42 0.90 -8.75 11.92
N ASP A 43 0.31 -8.37 13.04
CA ASP A 43 -0.36 -7.07 13.17
C ASP A 43 0.59 -5.88 13.26
N GLN A 44 1.89 -6.13 13.31
CA GLN A 44 2.90 -5.09 13.20
C GLN A 44 3.30 -4.82 11.74
N ILE A 45 2.78 -5.62 10.82
CA ILE A 45 2.93 -5.39 9.38
C ILE A 45 1.75 -4.53 8.92
N VAL A 46 2.05 -3.49 8.15
CA VAL A 46 1.04 -2.66 7.49
C VAL A 46 0.94 -3.12 6.05
N LYS A 47 -0.25 -3.56 5.65
CA LYS A 47 -0.51 -3.93 4.26
C LYS A 47 -1.31 -2.84 3.56
N SER A 48 -1.01 -2.63 2.28
CA SER A 48 -1.68 -1.63 1.45
C SER A 48 -2.82 -2.29 0.68
N ILE A 49 -4.05 -1.92 1.00
CA ILE A 49 -5.25 -2.44 0.34
C ILE A 49 -5.80 -1.33 -0.56
N ILE A 50 -5.94 -1.63 -1.85
CA ILE A 50 -6.31 -0.65 -2.88
C ILE A 50 -7.71 -0.96 -3.42
N PHE A 51 -8.55 0.06 -3.48
CA PHE A 51 -9.83 0.01 -4.17
C PHE A 51 -9.89 1.12 -5.22
N ARG A 52 -10.77 0.93 -6.21
CA ARG A 52 -11.10 2.00 -7.15
C ARG A 52 -12.37 2.70 -6.68
N GLY A 53 -12.33 4.02 -6.54
CA GLY A 53 -13.52 4.82 -6.31
C GLY A 53 -14.38 4.86 -7.58
N GLU A 54 -15.61 4.36 -7.51
CA GLU A 54 -16.48 4.26 -8.69
C GLU A 54 -16.94 5.62 -9.20
N GLY A 55 -17.04 6.60 -8.30
CA GLY A 55 -17.45 7.94 -8.67
C GLY A 55 -16.38 8.74 -9.39
N THR A 56 -15.11 8.54 -9.03
CA THR A 56 -14.00 9.35 -9.55
C THR A 56 -13.07 8.58 -10.50
N GLY A 57 -13.04 7.25 -10.41
CA GLY A 57 -12.06 6.42 -11.12
C GLY A 57 -10.68 6.44 -10.50
N HIS A 58 -10.50 7.13 -9.37
CA HIS A 58 -9.22 7.21 -8.67
C HIS A 58 -9.10 6.09 -7.64
N VAL A 59 -7.89 5.57 -7.48
CA VAL A 59 -7.64 4.57 -6.45
C VAL A 59 -7.59 5.24 -5.08
N VAL A 60 -7.99 4.47 -4.06
CA VAL A 60 -7.87 4.85 -2.65
C VAL A 60 -7.12 3.75 -1.91
N LEU A 61 -6.36 4.14 -0.90
CA LEU A 61 -5.47 3.25 -0.18
C LEU A 61 -5.94 3.13 1.27
N PHE A 62 -6.04 1.87 1.74
CA PHE A 62 -6.28 1.58 3.15
C PHE A 62 -5.05 0.93 3.75
N LEU A 63 -4.44 1.58 4.73
CA LEU A 63 -3.31 1.05 5.48
C LEU A 63 -3.88 0.17 6.59
N THR A 64 -3.67 -1.13 6.47
CA THR A 64 -4.39 -2.15 7.24
C THR A 64 -3.40 -3.04 7.98
N ALA A 65 -3.64 -3.29 9.27
CA ALA A 65 -2.82 -4.23 10.03
C ALA A 65 -2.88 -5.62 9.40
N GLY A 66 -1.74 -6.33 9.42
CA GLY A 66 -1.57 -7.57 8.68
C GLY A 66 -2.60 -8.66 8.94
N GLY A 67 -3.14 -8.75 10.17
CA GLY A 67 -4.17 -9.72 10.52
C GLY A 67 -5.61 -9.27 10.25
N ASN A 68 -5.81 -8.03 9.82
CA ASN A 68 -7.14 -7.47 9.60
C ASN A 68 -7.50 -7.48 8.12
N GLN A 69 -8.80 -7.32 7.85
CA GLN A 69 -9.32 -7.16 6.50
C GLN A 69 -10.17 -5.89 6.44
N VAL A 70 -10.16 -5.22 5.30
CA VAL A 70 -11.02 -4.06 5.09
C VAL A 70 -12.45 -4.54 4.89
N ASP A 71 -13.38 -3.97 5.67
CA ASP A 71 -14.82 -4.18 5.48
C ASP A 71 -15.29 -3.24 4.36
N PRO A 72 -15.75 -3.78 3.21
CA PRO A 72 -16.13 -2.92 2.07
C PRO A 72 -17.24 -1.93 2.39
N ALA A 73 -18.21 -2.29 3.22
CA ALA A 73 -19.30 -1.40 3.57
C ALA A 73 -18.81 -0.22 4.40
N ARG A 74 -17.94 -0.48 5.39
CA ARG A 74 -17.34 0.58 6.19
C ARG A 74 -16.41 1.45 5.38
N ALA A 75 -15.62 0.84 4.49
CA ALA A 75 -14.72 1.56 3.60
C ALA A 75 -15.49 2.51 2.69
N THR A 76 -16.59 2.06 2.10
CA THR A 76 -17.47 2.89 1.27
C THR A 76 -18.00 4.09 2.05
N ALA A 77 -18.41 3.88 3.29
CA ALA A 77 -18.90 4.97 4.15
C ALA A 77 -17.79 5.99 4.45
N VAL A 78 -16.58 5.52 4.71
CA VAL A 78 -15.43 6.39 5.02
C VAL A 78 -15.03 7.22 3.79
N VAL A 79 -14.98 6.59 2.62
CA VAL A 79 -14.55 7.26 1.38
C VAL A 79 -15.66 8.16 0.83
N GLY A 80 -16.92 7.82 1.04
CA GLY A 80 -18.05 8.60 0.58
C GLY A 80 -18.46 8.32 -0.86
N GLN A 81 -18.03 7.19 -1.42
CA GLN A 81 -18.42 6.74 -2.75
C GLN A 81 -18.34 5.21 -2.83
N PRO A 82 -19.08 4.59 -3.75
CA PRO A 82 -18.95 3.15 -3.96
C PRO A 82 -17.52 2.77 -4.36
N LEU A 83 -17.06 1.63 -3.88
CA LEU A 83 -15.73 1.12 -4.15
C LEU A 83 -15.81 -0.14 -4.99
N GLY A 84 -14.92 -0.26 -5.96
CA GLY A 84 -14.79 -1.42 -6.80
C GLY A 84 -13.36 -1.94 -6.80
N LYS A 85 -13.16 -3.02 -7.53
CA LYS A 85 -11.85 -3.62 -7.67
C LYS A 85 -10.96 -2.73 -8.54
N ALA A 86 -9.75 -2.45 -8.09
CA ALA A 86 -8.73 -1.80 -8.89
C ALA A 86 -7.88 -2.88 -9.57
N ASP A 87 -7.77 -2.82 -10.89
CA ASP A 87 -6.94 -3.78 -11.62
C ASP A 87 -5.46 -3.39 -11.59
N ALA A 88 -4.61 -4.31 -12.04
CA ALA A 88 -3.16 -4.12 -12.00
C ALA A 88 -2.70 -2.90 -12.82
N ALA A 89 -3.33 -2.67 -13.97
CA ALA A 89 -2.97 -1.55 -14.85
C ALA A 89 -3.29 -0.20 -14.19
N LEU A 90 -4.47 -0.09 -13.58
CA LEU A 90 -4.89 1.13 -12.88
C LEU A 90 -3.99 1.42 -11.68
N ILE A 91 -3.67 0.38 -10.89
CA ILE A 91 -2.79 0.52 -9.73
C ILE A 91 -1.42 1.00 -10.18
N ARG A 92 -0.85 0.40 -11.22
CA ARG A 92 0.46 0.80 -11.76
C ARG A 92 0.43 2.23 -12.26
N GLU A 93 -0.60 2.62 -13.00
CA GLU A 93 -0.73 3.95 -13.55
C GLU A 93 -0.78 5.03 -12.47
N GLN A 94 -1.57 4.81 -11.44
CA GLN A 94 -1.80 5.84 -10.42
C GLN A 94 -0.78 5.83 -9.29
N THR A 95 -0.31 4.65 -8.87
CA THR A 95 0.64 4.57 -7.76
C THR A 95 2.09 4.45 -8.19
N GLY A 96 2.36 3.90 -9.37
CA GLY A 96 3.71 3.60 -9.83
C GLY A 96 4.25 2.27 -9.30
N PHE A 97 3.46 1.53 -8.54
CA PHE A 97 3.84 0.24 -7.97
C PHE A 97 3.02 -0.88 -8.58
N ALA A 98 3.57 -2.10 -8.55
CA ALA A 98 2.86 -3.29 -9.00
C ALA A 98 1.78 -3.68 -7.99
N ILE A 99 0.70 -4.30 -8.49
CA ILE A 99 -0.32 -4.90 -7.62
C ILE A 99 0.35 -5.89 -6.65
N GLY A 100 -0.04 -5.84 -5.39
CA GLY A 100 0.58 -6.64 -4.33
C GLY A 100 1.87 -6.08 -3.77
N GLY A 101 2.39 -4.98 -4.34
CA GLY A 101 3.63 -4.35 -3.89
C GLY A 101 3.53 -2.84 -3.77
N VAL A 102 2.37 -2.32 -3.40
CA VAL A 102 2.17 -0.86 -3.25
C VAL A 102 2.67 -0.41 -1.89
N ALA A 103 3.65 0.51 -1.91
CA ALA A 103 4.16 1.11 -0.69
C ALA A 103 3.17 2.16 -0.14
N PRO A 104 3.26 2.50 1.16
CA PRO A 104 2.40 3.55 1.73
C PRO A 104 2.76 4.96 1.29
N VAL A 105 3.94 5.15 0.70
CA VAL A 105 4.45 6.46 0.26
C VAL A 105 5.16 6.33 -1.09
N GLY A 106 5.46 7.45 -1.72
CA GLY A 106 6.20 7.47 -2.97
C GLY A 106 5.34 7.21 -4.21
N HIS A 107 4.05 7.47 -4.14
CA HIS A 107 3.13 7.29 -5.25
C HIS A 107 3.37 8.34 -6.35
N LEU A 108 3.10 7.96 -7.61
CA LEU A 108 3.26 8.86 -8.76
C LEU A 108 2.27 10.02 -8.72
N ARG A 109 1.06 9.79 -8.20
CA ARG A 109 0.02 10.81 -8.03
C ARG A 109 -0.34 10.89 -6.55
N PRO A 110 -0.91 12.02 -6.10
CA PRO A 110 -1.47 12.06 -4.75
C PRO A 110 -2.57 11.01 -4.60
N ILE A 111 -2.43 10.14 -3.61
CA ILE A 111 -3.38 9.06 -3.33
C ILE A 111 -3.98 9.31 -1.96
N THR A 112 -5.31 9.32 -1.86
CA THR A 112 -5.97 9.43 -0.57
C THR A 112 -5.79 8.13 0.20
N ALA A 113 -5.24 8.22 1.40
CA ALA A 113 -4.95 7.07 2.25
C ALA A 113 -5.73 7.18 3.57
N PHE A 114 -6.18 6.03 4.05
CA PHE A 114 -6.90 5.89 5.31
C PHE A 114 -6.23 4.90 6.23
#